data_19f950dd51b765c31678cabfe1d4c3da
#
_entry.id   19f950dd51b765c31678cabfe1d4c3da
#
_cell.length_a   1.000
_cell.length_b   1.000
_cell.length_c   1.000
_cell.angle_alpha   90.00
_cell.angle_beta   90.00
_cell.angle_gamma   90.00
#
_symmetry.space_group_name_H-M   'P 1'
#
loop_
_entity.id
_entity.type
_entity.pdbx_description
1 polymer ?
#
loop_
_entity_poly.entity_id
_entity_poly.type
_entity_poly.pdbx_seq_one_letter_code
_entity_poly.pdbx_strand_id
1 'polypeptide(L)'
;MPTQTFLNLPQEKQDRVLTAAMTEFSQRNVEEAALSSIARQAGVPRGSLYQYFASKDDLYVYIFETLREQRRGYVQPAFEYYKTHPFLDFFEQFYLRDSQFLLQHPQHIELGKVMYSHARGVSLGLIHAVQRRYKEIFLIGIVYDQDNGRMRSDLNAGVLADLCVHMVTDIFIFQNLTERMSISGVRNHLTALIDILRRGTE
;
A
#
# COMPACT_ATOMS: atom_id res chain seq x y z
N MET A 1 -17.80 0.09 6.49
CA MET A 1 -18.05 1.08 5.39
C MET A 1 -18.73 2.31 5.97
N PRO A 2 -18.50 3.53 5.45
CA PRO A 2 -19.14 4.75 5.95
C PRO A 2 -20.65 4.69 5.74
N THR A 3 -21.40 5.33 6.64
CA THR A 3 -22.84 5.50 6.51
C THR A 3 -23.18 6.61 5.51
N GLN A 4 -24.43 6.64 5.05
CA GLN A 4 -24.92 7.73 4.19
C GLN A 4 -24.80 9.09 4.91
N THR A 5 -24.92 9.10 6.25
CA THR A 5 -24.74 10.33 7.06
C THR A 5 -23.35 10.92 6.89
N PHE A 6 -22.28 10.08 6.84
CA PHE A 6 -20.92 10.54 6.60
C PHE A 6 -20.75 11.05 5.16
N LEU A 7 -21.25 10.30 4.18
CA LEU A 7 -21.11 10.62 2.76
C LEU A 7 -21.86 11.93 2.38
N ASN A 8 -22.90 12.28 3.12
CA ASN A 8 -23.66 13.52 2.94
C ASN A 8 -23.04 14.75 3.66
N LEU A 9 -21.94 14.58 4.41
CA LEU A 9 -21.26 15.72 5.04
C LEU A 9 -20.60 16.60 3.97
N PRO A 10 -20.47 17.92 4.26
CA PRO A 10 -19.57 18.77 3.46
C PRO A 10 -18.17 18.17 3.40
N GLN A 11 -17.52 18.24 2.20
CA GLN A 11 -16.21 17.63 1.96
C GLN A 11 -15.17 18.02 3.02
N GLU A 12 -15.12 19.31 3.38
CA GLU A 12 -14.22 19.81 4.43
C GLU A 12 -14.38 19.07 5.77
N LYS A 13 -15.62 18.70 6.12
CA LYS A 13 -15.86 17.96 7.37
C LYS A 13 -15.48 16.49 7.25
N GLN A 14 -15.69 15.87 6.08
CA GLN A 14 -15.18 14.53 5.79
C GLN A 14 -13.66 14.52 5.90
N ASP A 15 -12.96 15.47 5.26
CA ASP A 15 -11.51 15.57 5.25
C ASP A 15 -10.94 15.76 6.66
N ARG A 16 -11.56 16.58 7.50
CA ARG A 16 -11.14 16.73 8.91
C ARG A 16 -11.23 15.43 9.69
N VAL A 17 -12.33 14.67 9.51
CA VAL A 17 -12.49 13.35 10.18
C VAL A 17 -11.45 12.36 9.69
N LEU A 18 -11.23 12.27 8.39
CA LEU A 18 -10.25 11.34 7.82
C LEU A 18 -8.82 11.71 8.20
N THR A 19 -8.45 12.99 8.16
CA THR A 19 -7.13 13.47 8.59
C THR A 19 -6.87 13.18 10.06
N ALA A 20 -7.84 13.44 10.93
CA ALA A 20 -7.73 13.13 12.35
C ALA A 20 -7.58 11.63 12.61
N ALA A 21 -8.32 10.81 11.89
CA ALA A 21 -8.24 9.35 12.00
C ALA A 21 -6.89 8.81 11.47
N MET A 22 -6.41 9.32 10.33
CA MET A 22 -5.08 8.98 9.80
C MET A 22 -3.97 9.33 10.80
N THR A 23 -4.05 10.51 11.43
CA THR A 23 -3.09 10.94 12.46
C THR A 23 -3.10 10.00 13.66
N GLU A 24 -4.26 9.61 14.15
CA GLU A 24 -4.37 8.68 15.29
C GLU A 24 -3.84 7.28 14.92
N PHE A 25 -4.21 6.73 13.75
CA PHE A 25 -3.79 5.41 13.30
C PHE A 25 -2.31 5.34 12.84
N SER A 26 -1.69 6.46 12.51
CA SER A 26 -0.25 6.52 12.24
C SER A 26 0.62 6.54 13.52
N GLN A 27 0.00 6.78 14.67
CA GLN A 27 0.69 6.80 15.97
C GLN A 27 0.39 5.56 16.82
N ARG A 28 -0.73 4.89 16.57
CA ARG A 28 -1.20 3.73 17.32
C ARG A 28 -1.85 2.72 16.39
N ASN A 29 -1.67 1.44 16.71
CA ASN A 29 -2.42 0.41 16.00
C ASN A 29 -3.94 0.57 16.21
N VAL A 30 -4.72 -0.11 15.38
CA VAL A 30 -6.19 0.06 15.38
C VAL A 30 -6.83 -0.31 16.72
N GLU A 31 -6.27 -1.27 17.45
CA GLU A 31 -6.81 -1.69 18.76
C GLU A 31 -6.62 -0.61 19.83
N GLU A 32 -5.47 0.05 19.84
CA GLU A 32 -5.09 1.08 20.81
C GLU A 32 -5.62 2.48 20.47
N ALA A 33 -5.92 2.74 19.19
CA ALA A 33 -6.44 4.01 18.74
C ALA A 33 -7.78 4.37 19.39
N ALA A 34 -7.94 5.65 19.76
CA ALA A 34 -9.11 6.14 20.50
C ALA A 34 -10.03 7.01 19.64
N LEU A 35 -11.29 6.57 19.43
CA LEU A 35 -12.30 7.39 18.75
C LEU A 35 -12.52 8.76 19.39
N SER A 36 -12.34 8.88 20.71
CA SER A 36 -12.41 10.16 21.43
C SER A 36 -11.29 11.13 21.01
N SER A 37 -10.10 10.63 20.74
CA SER A 37 -8.99 11.42 20.21
C SER A 37 -9.29 11.91 18.80
N ILE A 38 -9.76 11.00 17.93
CA ILE A 38 -10.17 11.32 16.56
C ILE A 38 -11.27 12.40 16.56
N ALA A 39 -12.33 12.24 17.36
CA ALA A 39 -13.42 13.19 17.44
C ALA A 39 -12.95 14.59 17.86
N ARG A 40 -12.10 14.65 18.88
CA ARG A 40 -11.51 15.91 19.37
C ARG A 40 -10.68 16.59 18.29
N GLN A 41 -9.81 15.86 17.59
CA GLN A 41 -8.96 16.41 16.54
C GLN A 41 -9.77 16.87 15.32
N ALA A 42 -10.85 16.14 14.97
CA ALA A 42 -11.74 16.48 13.86
C ALA A 42 -12.70 17.64 14.19
N GLY A 43 -12.79 18.06 15.45
CA GLY A 43 -13.76 19.08 15.91
C GLY A 43 -15.22 18.61 15.80
N VAL A 44 -15.49 17.33 16.08
CA VAL A 44 -16.84 16.75 16.06
C VAL A 44 -17.18 16.09 17.40
N PRO A 45 -18.47 16.06 17.82
CA PRO A 45 -18.88 15.27 18.98
C PRO A 45 -18.51 13.79 18.81
N ARG A 46 -18.07 13.13 19.89
CA ARG A 46 -17.72 11.69 19.84
C ARG A 46 -18.86 10.83 19.32
N GLY A 47 -20.10 11.13 19.68
CA GLY A 47 -21.30 10.41 19.23
C GLY A 47 -21.50 10.47 17.71
N SER A 48 -21.01 11.54 17.06
CA SER A 48 -21.10 11.67 15.60
C SER A 48 -20.28 10.61 14.87
N LEU A 49 -19.13 10.18 15.41
CA LEU A 49 -18.32 9.12 14.77
C LEU A 49 -19.07 7.79 14.68
N TYR A 50 -19.91 7.46 15.68
CA TYR A 50 -20.75 6.26 15.64
C TYR A 50 -21.94 6.39 14.69
N GLN A 51 -22.33 7.64 14.31
CA GLN A 51 -23.30 7.87 13.23
C GLN A 51 -22.63 7.76 11.84
N TYR A 52 -21.32 7.98 11.77
CA TYR A 52 -20.55 7.94 10.51
C TYR A 52 -20.03 6.55 10.17
N PHE A 53 -19.61 5.79 11.17
CA PHE A 53 -19.01 4.46 11.04
C PHE A 53 -19.57 3.52 12.10
N ALA A 54 -19.91 2.28 11.73
CA ALA A 54 -20.47 1.30 12.65
C ALA A 54 -19.45 0.89 13.74
N SER A 55 -18.17 0.93 13.43
CA SER A 55 -17.08 0.59 14.35
C SER A 55 -15.80 1.37 14.03
N LYS A 56 -14.82 1.29 14.93
CA LYS A 56 -13.46 1.80 14.72
C LYS A 56 -12.78 1.07 13.55
N ASP A 57 -13.01 -0.22 13.43
CA ASP A 57 -12.49 -1.05 12.34
C ASP A 57 -13.07 -0.62 10.99
N ASP A 58 -14.37 -0.28 10.93
CA ASP A 58 -14.98 0.27 9.70
C ASP A 58 -14.33 1.58 9.26
N LEU A 59 -14.02 2.48 10.20
CA LEU A 59 -13.30 3.72 9.91
C LEU A 59 -11.88 3.41 9.41
N TYR A 60 -11.18 2.46 10.04
CA TYR A 60 -9.83 2.04 9.63
C TYR A 60 -9.83 1.45 8.23
N VAL A 61 -10.74 0.53 7.94
CA VAL A 61 -10.90 -0.07 6.59
C VAL A 61 -11.21 1.00 5.56
N TYR A 62 -12.08 1.95 5.86
CA TYR A 62 -12.43 3.03 4.94
C TYR A 62 -11.24 3.92 4.61
N ILE A 63 -10.43 4.28 5.62
CA ILE A 63 -9.17 5.03 5.40
C ILE A 63 -8.23 4.23 4.50
N PHE A 64 -8.00 2.97 4.83
CA PHE A 64 -7.13 2.10 4.04
C PHE A 64 -7.58 2.03 2.57
N GLU A 65 -8.87 1.83 2.31
CA GLU A 65 -9.42 1.78 0.94
C GLU A 65 -9.30 3.12 0.22
N THR A 66 -9.49 4.23 0.91
CA THR A 66 -9.32 5.58 0.36
C THR A 66 -7.87 5.82 -0.07
N LEU A 67 -6.92 5.47 0.80
CA LEU A 67 -5.50 5.61 0.51
C LEU A 67 -5.05 4.68 -0.62
N ARG A 68 -5.56 3.46 -0.63
CA ARG A 68 -5.30 2.49 -1.69
C ARG A 68 -5.80 2.98 -3.05
N GLU A 69 -6.96 3.63 -3.09
CA GLU A 69 -7.51 4.20 -4.32
C GLU A 69 -6.66 5.37 -4.84
N GLN A 70 -6.20 6.26 -3.97
CA GLN A 70 -5.27 7.34 -4.31
C GLN A 70 -3.96 6.78 -4.89
N ARG A 71 -3.37 5.78 -4.20
CA ARG A 71 -2.15 5.10 -4.62
C ARG A 71 -2.32 4.39 -5.98
N ARG A 72 -3.50 3.79 -6.22
CA ARG A 72 -3.82 3.12 -7.49
C ARG A 72 -3.65 4.04 -8.70
N GLY A 73 -4.05 5.29 -8.62
CA GLY A 73 -3.89 6.27 -9.70
C GLY A 73 -2.44 6.47 -10.13
N TYR A 74 -1.50 6.40 -9.18
CA TYR A 74 -0.06 6.50 -9.47
C TYR A 74 0.53 5.25 -10.12
N VAL A 75 0.11 4.07 -9.70
CA VAL A 75 0.66 2.81 -10.21
C VAL A 75 -0.04 2.32 -11.48
N GLN A 76 -1.24 2.81 -11.77
CA GLN A 76 -2.05 2.40 -12.92
C GLN A 76 -1.27 2.42 -14.26
N PRO A 77 -0.46 3.45 -14.60
CA PRO A 77 0.29 3.44 -15.85
C PRO A 77 1.33 2.31 -15.96
N ALA A 78 1.84 1.78 -14.84
CA ALA A 78 2.72 0.62 -14.89
C ALA A 78 1.99 -0.65 -15.36
N PHE A 79 0.69 -0.78 -15.04
CA PHE A 79 -0.10 -1.94 -15.47
C PHE A 79 -0.41 -1.95 -16.97
N GLU A 80 -0.35 -0.81 -17.65
CA GLU A 80 -0.44 -0.77 -19.11
C GLU A 80 0.89 -1.17 -19.75
N TYR A 81 2.01 -0.80 -19.10
CA TYR A 81 3.35 -1.19 -19.52
C TYR A 81 3.56 -2.71 -19.47
N TYR A 82 2.96 -3.39 -18.49
CA TYR A 82 2.99 -4.82 -18.27
C TYR A 82 2.61 -5.67 -19.50
N LYS A 83 1.70 -5.22 -20.35
CA LYS A 83 1.21 -5.98 -21.52
C LYS A 83 2.22 -6.07 -22.66
N THR A 84 3.23 -5.22 -22.67
CA THR A 84 4.16 -5.05 -23.79
C THR A 84 5.63 -5.22 -23.41
N HIS A 85 5.97 -5.29 -22.14
CA HIS A 85 7.33 -5.34 -21.63
C HIS A 85 7.55 -6.55 -20.72
N PRO A 86 8.82 -6.98 -20.53
CA PRO A 86 9.17 -8.03 -19.58
C PRO A 86 8.69 -7.71 -18.16
N PHE A 87 8.41 -8.76 -17.38
CA PHE A 87 7.92 -8.62 -16.02
C PHE A 87 8.83 -7.75 -15.12
N LEU A 88 10.14 -7.92 -15.20
CA LEU A 88 11.07 -7.14 -14.36
C LEU A 88 11.07 -5.65 -14.73
N ASP A 89 10.85 -5.28 -15.99
CA ASP A 89 10.72 -3.89 -16.42
C ASP A 89 9.40 -3.29 -15.88
N PHE A 90 8.31 -4.05 -15.95
CA PHE A 90 7.05 -3.69 -15.30
C PHE A 90 7.22 -3.50 -13.81
N PHE A 91 7.84 -4.46 -13.12
CA PHE A 91 8.05 -4.43 -11.68
C PHE A 91 8.88 -3.21 -11.24
N GLU A 92 9.93 -2.86 -11.99
CA GLU A 92 10.72 -1.65 -11.77
C GLU A 92 9.85 -0.38 -11.87
N GLN A 93 9.07 -0.25 -12.93
CA GLN A 93 8.17 0.90 -13.12
C GLN A 93 7.11 0.98 -12.03
N PHE A 94 6.53 -0.15 -11.66
CA PHE A 94 5.56 -0.24 -10.58
C PHE A 94 6.16 0.23 -9.25
N TYR A 95 7.31 -0.31 -8.86
CA TYR A 95 8.00 0.03 -7.61
C TYR A 95 8.37 1.52 -7.54
N LEU A 96 8.90 2.08 -8.64
CA LEU A 96 9.27 3.50 -8.69
C LEU A 96 8.07 4.42 -8.55
N ARG A 97 6.98 4.14 -9.25
CA ARG A 97 5.75 4.94 -9.16
C ARG A 97 5.13 4.87 -7.78
N ASP A 98 5.10 3.68 -7.20
CA ASP A 98 4.61 3.43 -5.87
C ASP A 98 5.44 4.18 -4.81
N SER A 99 6.76 4.09 -4.89
CA SER A 99 7.68 4.84 -4.03
C SER A 99 7.53 6.35 -4.21
N GLN A 100 7.34 6.83 -5.43
CA GLN A 100 7.12 8.26 -5.70
C GLN A 100 5.85 8.77 -5.02
N PHE A 101 4.76 8.00 -5.08
CA PHE A 101 3.53 8.33 -4.36
C PHE A 101 3.78 8.42 -2.85
N LEU A 102 4.42 7.42 -2.27
CA LEU A 102 4.70 7.37 -0.84
C LEU A 102 5.58 8.53 -0.37
N LEU A 103 6.62 8.90 -1.13
CA LEU A 103 7.48 10.05 -0.82
C LEU A 103 6.74 11.39 -0.89
N GLN A 104 5.73 11.51 -1.73
CA GLN A 104 4.86 12.69 -1.80
C GLN A 104 3.79 12.72 -0.68
N HIS A 105 3.55 11.59 -0.05
CA HIS A 105 2.52 11.42 0.99
C HIS A 105 3.09 10.76 2.26
N PRO A 106 3.96 11.45 3.03
CA PRO A 106 4.67 10.86 4.16
C PRO A 106 3.74 10.28 5.25
N GLN A 107 2.51 10.79 5.39
CA GLN A 107 1.51 10.23 6.30
C GLN A 107 1.14 8.78 5.95
N HIS A 108 1.23 8.37 4.69
CA HIS A 108 1.00 6.98 4.26
C HIS A 108 2.15 6.06 4.70
N ILE A 109 3.38 6.60 4.72
CA ILE A 109 4.55 5.86 5.22
C ILE A 109 4.37 5.57 6.71
N GLU A 110 4.02 6.57 7.51
CA GLU A 110 3.85 6.40 8.95
C GLU A 110 2.69 5.46 9.29
N LEU A 111 1.55 5.58 8.60
CA LEU A 111 0.44 4.65 8.75
C LEU A 111 0.85 3.21 8.36
N GLY A 112 1.57 3.06 7.25
CA GLY A 112 2.09 1.76 6.80
C GLY A 112 3.02 1.12 7.82
N LYS A 113 3.96 1.87 8.40
CA LYS A 113 4.85 1.37 9.45
C LYS A 113 4.07 0.80 10.64
N VAL A 114 3.10 1.55 11.16
CA VAL A 114 2.27 1.09 12.29
C VAL A 114 1.46 -0.13 11.91
N MET A 115 0.86 -0.14 10.70
CA MET A 115 0.06 -1.25 10.21
C MET A 115 0.87 -2.56 10.12
N TYR A 116 2.09 -2.50 9.56
CA TYR A 116 2.93 -3.69 9.39
C TYR A 116 3.65 -4.11 10.67
N SER A 117 4.09 -3.15 11.50
CA SER A 117 4.78 -3.48 12.77
C SER A 117 3.86 -4.13 13.80
N HIS A 118 2.56 -3.86 13.73
CA HIS A 118 1.56 -4.35 14.68
C HIS A 118 0.42 -5.10 14.00
N ALA A 119 0.74 -5.81 12.89
CA ALA A 119 -0.25 -6.49 12.07
C ALA A 119 -1.00 -7.58 12.84
N ARG A 120 -2.28 -7.35 13.12
CA ARG A 120 -3.22 -8.29 13.74
C ARG A 120 -4.65 -7.87 13.43
N GLY A 121 -5.62 -8.76 13.69
CA GLY A 121 -7.02 -8.44 13.47
C GLY A 121 -7.31 -7.92 12.06
N VAL A 122 -7.98 -6.78 11.98
CA VAL A 122 -8.38 -6.17 10.71
C VAL A 122 -7.17 -5.76 9.85
N SER A 123 -6.09 -5.23 10.45
CA SER A 123 -4.90 -4.81 9.71
C SER A 123 -4.20 -5.98 9.03
N LEU A 124 -4.08 -7.12 9.70
CA LEU A 124 -3.51 -8.34 9.13
C LEU A 124 -4.36 -8.85 7.95
N GLY A 125 -5.69 -8.81 8.09
CA GLY A 125 -6.61 -9.17 7.01
C GLY A 125 -6.45 -8.30 5.76
N LEU A 126 -6.28 -6.98 5.93
CA LEU A 126 -6.04 -6.04 4.83
C LEU A 126 -4.69 -6.29 4.15
N ILE A 127 -3.62 -6.50 4.93
CA ILE A 127 -2.28 -6.84 4.40
C ILE A 127 -2.36 -8.09 3.53
N HIS A 128 -2.92 -9.19 4.05
CA HIS A 128 -3.04 -10.45 3.30
C HIS A 128 -3.88 -10.30 2.03
N ALA A 129 -4.95 -9.49 2.05
CA ALA A 129 -5.75 -9.23 0.86
C ALA A 129 -4.94 -8.52 -0.24
N VAL A 130 -4.13 -7.52 0.12
CA VAL A 130 -3.25 -6.80 -0.81
C VAL A 130 -2.16 -7.72 -1.35
N GLN A 131 -1.48 -8.47 -0.48
CA GLN A 131 -0.42 -9.40 -0.86
C GLN A 131 -0.92 -10.45 -1.85
N ARG A 132 -2.09 -11.06 -1.58
CA ARG A 132 -2.72 -12.03 -2.48
C ARG A 132 -2.98 -11.44 -3.86
N ARG A 133 -3.56 -10.22 -3.92
CA ARG A 133 -3.86 -9.55 -5.17
C ARG A 133 -2.60 -9.24 -5.99
N TYR A 134 -1.54 -8.75 -5.38
CA TYR A 134 -0.29 -8.51 -6.09
C TYR A 134 0.39 -9.81 -6.51
N LYS A 135 0.34 -10.86 -5.69
CA LYS A 135 0.86 -12.17 -6.05
C LYS A 135 0.20 -12.73 -7.33
N GLU A 136 -1.13 -12.64 -7.42
CA GLU A 136 -1.87 -13.06 -8.62
C GLU A 136 -1.38 -12.30 -9.87
N ILE A 137 -1.24 -10.98 -9.78
CA ILE A 137 -0.78 -10.15 -10.90
C ILE A 137 0.66 -10.47 -11.28
N PHE A 138 1.56 -10.56 -10.31
CA PHE A 138 2.99 -10.81 -10.57
C PHE A 138 3.21 -12.21 -11.12
N LEU A 139 2.48 -13.21 -10.58
CA LEU A 139 2.56 -14.58 -11.06
C LEU A 139 2.19 -14.70 -12.54
N ILE A 140 1.13 -14.03 -12.98
CA ILE A 140 0.72 -14.01 -14.40
C ILE A 140 1.87 -13.50 -15.28
N GLY A 141 2.57 -12.43 -14.89
CA GLY A 141 3.65 -11.85 -15.66
C GLY A 141 4.91 -12.71 -15.68
N ILE A 142 5.24 -13.29 -14.55
CA ILE A 142 6.40 -14.19 -14.45
C ILE A 142 6.19 -15.42 -15.33
N VAL A 143 5.02 -16.07 -15.24
CA VAL A 143 4.69 -17.25 -16.06
C VAL A 143 4.68 -16.87 -17.54
N TYR A 144 4.11 -15.72 -17.92
CA TYR A 144 4.13 -15.24 -19.30
C TYR A 144 5.57 -15.09 -19.83
N ASP A 145 6.48 -14.54 -19.03
CA ASP A 145 7.89 -14.40 -19.44
C ASP A 145 8.62 -15.76 -19.52
N GLN A 146 8.30 -16.71 -18.64
CA GLN A 146 8.81 -18.08 -18.72
C GLN A 146 8.33 -18.79 -20.00
N ASP A 147 7.06 -18.70 -20.33
CA ASP A 147 6.46 -19.32 -21.52
C ASP A 147 7.02 -18.73 -22.83
N ASN A 148 7.47 -17.47 -22.80
CA ASN A 148 8.07 -16.78 -23.95
C ASN A 148 9.61 -16.80 -23.94
N GLY A 149 10.25 -17.56 -23.05
CA GLY A 149 11.69 -17.71 -22.98
C GLY A 149 12.47 -16.45 -22.57
N ARG A 150 11.78 -15.47 -21.94
CA ARG A 150 12.37 -14.24 -21.39
C ARG A 150 12.89 -14.43 -19.97
N MET A 151 12.44 -15.50 -19.33
CA MET A 151 12.81 -15.87 -17.97
C MET A 151 13.00 -17.40 -17.93
N ARG A 152 13.99 -17.87 -17.21
CA ARG A 152 14.26 -19.31 -17.10
C ARG A 152 13.09 -20.07 -16.46
N SER A 153 12.71 -21.18 -17.08
CA SER A 153 11.52 -21.95 -16.72
C SER A 153 11.71 -22.88 -15.51
N ASP A 154 12.96 -23.10 -15.07
CA ASP A 154 13.28 -23.93 -13.91
C ASP A 154 13.11 -23.18 -12.57
N LEU A 155 12.88 -21.85 -12.60
CA LEU A 155 12.56 -21.07 -11.41
C LEU A 155 11.12 -21.28 -10.98
N ASN A 156 10.90 -21.39 -9.67
CA ASN A 156 9.55 -21.41 -9.13
C ASN A 156 8.93 -20.01 -9.21
N ALA A 157 8.02 -19.82 -10.18
CA ALA A 157 7.32 -18.54 -10.40
C ALA A 157 6.56 -18.04 -9.16
N GLY A 158 6.00 -18.95 -8.35
CA GLY A 158 5.30 -18.61 -7.12
C GLY A 158 6.22 -18.01 -6.06
N VAL A 159 7.43 -18.55 -5.91
CA VAL A 159 8.45 -18.03 -4.97
C VAL A 159 8.95 -16.66 -5.43
N LEU A 160 9.19 -16.48 -6.72
CA LEU A 160 9.61 -15.18 -7.25
C LEU A 160 8.49 -14.13 -7.09
N ALA A 161 7.24 -14.52 -7.33
CA ALA A 161 6.09 -13.63 -7.09
C ALA A 161 5.98 -13.24 -5.61
N ASP A 162 6.16 -14.17 -4.67
CA ASP A 162 6.18 -13.88 -3.23
C ASP A 162 7.28 -12.89 -2.86
N LEU A 163 8.50 -13.09 -3.37
CA LEU A 163 9.61 -12.16 -3.16
C LEU A 163 9.24 -10.74 -3.62
N CYS A 164 8.75 -10.60 -4.85
CA CYS A 164 8.33 -9.30 -5.39
C CYS A 164 7.18 -8.67 -4.58
N VAL A 165 6.22 -9.47 -4.12
CA VAL A 165 5.13 -8.99 -3.24
C VAL A 165 5.68 -8.40 -1.95
N HIS A 166 6.59 -9.11 -1.28
CA HIS A 166 7.19 -8.60 -0.03
C HIS A 166 8.00 -7.33 -0.24
N MET A 167 8.66 -7.16 -1.39
CA MET A 167 9.37 -5.92 -1.70
C MET A 167 8.45 -4.68 -1.78
N VAL A 168 7.17 -4.84 -2.10
CA VAL A 168 6.22 -3.72 -2.29
C VAL A 168 5.12 -3.64 -1.24
N THR A 169 4.96 -4.65 -0.40
CA THR A 169 3.85 -4.74 0.58
C THR A 169 4.31 -5.02 2.02
N ASP A 170 5.59 -5.02 2.29
CA ASP A 170 6.13 -5.25 3.63
C ASP A 170 6.65 -3.96 4.26
N ILE A 171 6.94 -4.01 5.55
CA ILE A 171 7.61 -2.93 6.30
C ILE A 171 8.91 -2.48 5.62
N PHE A 172 9.53 -3.37 4.85
CA PHE A 172 10.75 -3.13 4.09
C PHE A 172 10.65 -1.90 3.17
N ILE A 173 9.54 -1.72 2.42
CA ILE A 173 9.38 -0.54 1.56
C ILE A 173 9.33 0.75 2.40
N PHE A 174 8.62 0.74 3.52
CA PHE A 174 8.49 1.93 4.38
C PHE A 174 9.80 2.29 5.08
N GLN A 175 10.60 1.30 5.50
CA GLN A 175 11.94 1.51 6.06
C GLN A 175 12.90 2.07 5.01
N ASN A 176 12.95 1.48 3.82
CA ASN A 176 13.78 1.96 2.72
C ASN A 176 13.46 3.40 2.32
N LEU A 177 12.18 3.76 2.23
CA LEU A 177 11.76 5.13 1.91
C LEU A 177 12.16 6.12 2.99
N THR A 178 12.08 5.73 4.26
CA THR A 178 12.51 6.56 5.39
C THR A 178 14.01 6.82 5.38
N GLU A 179 14.82 5.79 5.09
CA GLU A 179 16.28 5.90 5.06
C GLU A 179 16.78 6.70 3.86
N ARG A 180 16.16 6.52 2.68
CA ARG A 180 16.66 7.10 1.42
C ARG A 180 16.10 8.48 1.11
N MET A 181 14.92 8.81 1.60
CA MET A 181 14.23 10.11 1.54
C MET A 181 14.24 10.84 0.17
N SER A 182 14.59 10.15 -0.92
CA SER A 182 14.58 10.70 -2.27
C SER A 182 14.32 9.65 -3.33
N ILE A 183 13.66 10.05 -4.42
CA ILE A 183 13.39 9.16 -5.55
C ILE A 183 14.67 8.66 -6.24
N SER A 184 15.73 9.45 -6.25
CA SER A 184 17.03 9.02 -6.79
C SER A 184 17.68 7.93 -5.94
N GLY A 185 17.63 8.06 -4.62
CA GLY A 185 18.11 7.02 -3.69
C GLY A 185 17.34 5.71 -3.84
N VAL A 186 16.00 5.80 -3.97
CA VAL A 186 15.14 4.64 -4.23
C VAL A 186 15.48 4.00 -5.58
N ARG A 187 15.64 4.80 -6.64
CA ARG A 187 16.00 4.32 -7.98
C ARG A 187 17.32 3.56 -7.97
N ASN A 188 18.36 4.12 -7.39
CA ASN A 188 19.70 3.48 -7.35
C ASN A 188 19.64 2.12 -6.62
N HIS A 189 18.90 2.05 -5.51
CA HIS A 189 18.70 0.80 -4.78
C HIS A 189 17.92 -0.22 -5.60
N LEU A 190 16.83 0.20 -6.23
CA LEU A 190 15.99 -0.65 -7.06
C LEU A 190 16.75 -1.18 -8.27
N THR A 191 17.52 -0.34 -8.96
CA THR A 191 18.37 -0.79 -10.09
C THR A 191 19.30 -1.93 -9.67
N ALA A 192 19.94 -1.82 -8.50
CA ALA A 192 20.79 -2.91 -7.99
C ALA A 192 19.99 -4.19 -7.68
N LEU A 193 18.79 -4.06 -7.11
CA LEU A 193 17.92 -5.22 -6.86
C LEU A 193 17.43 -5.88 -8.15
N ILE A 194 17.05 -5.09 -9.15
CA ILE A 194 16.61 -5.59 -10.46
C ILE A 194 17.77 -6.29 -11.18
N ASP A 195 19.00 -5.76 -11.11
CA ASP A 195 20.18 -6.40 -11.68
C ASP A 195 20.44 -7.79 -11.06
N ILE A 196 20.30 -7.90 -9.73
CA ILE A 196 20.42 -9.18 -9.03
C ILE A 196 19.33 -10.16 -9.50
N LEU A 197 18.08 -9.69 -9.60
CA LEU A 197 16.97 -10.52 -10.06
C LEU A 197 17.19 -10.97 -11.52
N ARG A 198 17.59 -10.08 -12.43
CA ARG A 198 17.87 -10.41 -13.83
C ARG A 198 18.92 -11.50 -13.96
N ARG A 199 20.08 -11.32 -13.30
CA ARG A 199 21.17 -12.33 -13.33
C ARG A 199 20.77 -13.68 -12.73
N GLY A 200 19.75 -13.71 -11.85
CA GLY A 200 19.22 -14.95 -11.28
C GLY A 200 18.08 -15.55 -12.09
N THR A 201 17.42 -14.80 -12.97
CA THR A 201 16.18 -15.20 -13.65
C THR A 201 16.30 -15.30 -15.19
N GLU A 202 17.30 -14.67 -15.78
CA GLU A 202 17.68 -14.81 -17.21
C GLU A 202 18.77 -15.88 -17.36
#